data_2e359d3dbf9158342075f789d4e2e086
#
_entry.id   2e359d3dbf9158342075f789d4e2e086
#
_cell.length_a   1.000
_cell.length_b   1.000
_cell.length_c   1.000
_cell.angle_alpha   90.00
_cell.angle_beta   90.00
_cell.angle_gamma   90.00
#
_symmetry.space_group_name_H-M   'P 1'
#
loop_
_entity.id
_entity.type
_entity.pdbx_description
1 polymer ?
#
loop_
_entity_poly.entity_id
_entity_poly.type
_entity_poly.pdbx_seq_one_letter_code
_entity_poly.pdbx_strand_id
1 'polypeptide(L)'
;MRRDFDLATLADPLGHGRVFDGVAELLRELAPRLPLAVVTNKPTLLARAVLQAAGLLGLFGQVMGADLQAHRKPAPAMLHELARRFKLDCAGLLMVGDSPADMGAARAAGCPAALVAWGYGHQAVADTLGLWQVTTPAQLRAGLLA
;
A
#
# COMPACT_ATOMS: atom_id res chain seq x y z
N MET A 1 14.49 -15.15 -0.79
CA MET A 1 13.48 -15.74 -1.69
C MET A 1 12.46 -14.66 -2.08
N ARG A 2 12.21 -14.54 -3.36
CA ARG A 2 11.25 -13.57 -3.87
C ARG A 2 9.83 -13.98 -3.47
N ARG A 3 9.02 -13.02 -3.05
CA ARG A 3 7.59 -13.23 -2.81
C ARG A 3 6.83 -13.05 -4.12
N ASP A 4 5.83 -13.91 -4.35
CA ASP A 4 5.05 -13.91 -5.59
C ASP A 4 3.90 -12.92 -5.51
N PHE A 5 4.21 -11.66 -5.82
CA PHE A 5 3.21 -10.60 -5.91
C PHE A 5 3.20 -10.01 -7.30
N ASP A 6 2.03 -9.81 -7.86
CA ASP A 6 1.85 -9.18 -9.16
C ASP A 6 1.74 -7.66 -9.08
N LEU A 7 1.33 -7.15 -7.92
CA LEU A 7 1.10 -5.73 -7.69
C LEU A 7 1.40 -5.39 -6.24
N ALA A 8 2.14 -4.31 -6.01
CA ALA A 8 2.27 -3.72 -4.68
C ALA A 8 1.33 -2.52 -4.58
N THR A 9 0.54 -2.48 -3.52
CA THR A 9 -0.35 -1.35 -3.25
C THR A 9 0.02 -0.74 -1.90
N LEU A 10 0.17 0.57 -1.88
CA LEU A 10 0.55 1.31 -0.69
C LEU A 10 -0.67 2.05 -0.14
N ALA A 11 -0.85 1.93 1.18
CA ALA A 11 -1.96 2.59 1.86
C ALA A 11 -1.83 4.11 1.82
N ASP A 12 -0.65 4.61 2.12
CA ASP A 12 -0.37 6.04 2.11
C ASP A 12 1.15 6.22 2.18
N PRO A 13 1.82 6.57 1.07
CA PRO A 13 3.26 6.76 1.07
C PRO A 13 3.70 8.04 1.78
N LEU A 14 2.75 8.92 2.12
CA LEU A 14 3.01 10.21 2.73
C LEU A 14 2.36 10.27 4.10
N GLY A 15 3.16 10.11 5.16
CA GLY A 15 2.68 10.30 6.52
C GLY A 15 2.64 11.80 6.85
N HIS A 16 1.49 12.31 7.26
CA HIS A 16 1.30 13.72 7.64
C HIS A 16 1.87 14.71 6.61
N GLY A 17 1.74 14.39 5.32
CA GLY A 17 2.13 15.27 4.24
C GLY A 17 3.61 15.22 3.86
N ARG A 18 4.42 14.35 4.47
CA ARG A 18 5.83 14.20 4.11
C ARG A 18 6.14 12.75 3.69
N VAL A 19 7.14 12.60 2.82
CA VAL A 19 7.63 11.29 2.42
C VAL A 19 8.60 10.77 3.48
N PHE A 20 8.40 9.52 3.94
CA PHE A 20 9.33 8.90 4.86
C PHE A 20 10.68 8.62 4.16
N ASP A 21 11.78 8.66 4.95
CA ASP A 21 13.14 8.45 4.44
C ASP A 21 13.25 7.11 3.73
N GLY A 22 13.80 7.13 2.52
CA GLY A 22 14.02 5.93 1.71
C GLY A 22 12.82 5.46 0.91
N VAL A 23 11.61 5.99 1.17
CA VAL A 23 10.40 5.53 0.48
C VAL A 23 10.36 6.01 -0.96
N ALA A 24 10.71 7.27 -1.23
CA ALA A 24 10.71 7.79 -2.61
C ALA A 24 11.67 7.02 -3.50
N GLU A 25 12.87 6.73 -3.01
CA GLU A 25 13.86 5.93 -3.74
C GLU A 25 13.37 4.51 -4.00
N LEU A 26 12.74 3.90 -2.99
CA LEU A 26 12.16 2.57 -3.13
C LEU A 26 11.09 2.55 -4.23
N LEU A 27 10.18 3.52 -4.21
CA LEU A 27 9.11 3.60 -5.21
C LEU A 27 9.65 3.78 -6.61
N ARG A 28 10.65 4.63 -6.80
CA ARG A 28 11.28 4.84 -8.11
C ARG A 28 11.98 3.59 -8.63
N GLU A 29 12.53 2.80 -7.74
CA GLU A 29 13.15 1.53 -8.10
C GLU A 29 12.13 0.46 -8.44
N LEU A 30 11.00 0.41 -7.71
CA LEU A 30 9.97 -0.60 -7.91
C LEU A 30 9.10 -0.32 -9.15
N ALA A 31 8.79 0.93 -9.43
CA ALA A 31 7.83 1.31 -10.47
C ALA A 31 8.10 0.70 -11.85
N PRO A 32 9.37 0.64 -12.35
CA PRO A 32 9.64 0.02 -13.64
C PRO A 32 9.57 -1.51 -13.63
N ARG A 33 9.51 -2.13 -12.47
CA ARG A 33 9.56 -3.59 -12.33
C ARG A 33 8.26 -4.21 -11.86
N LEU A 34 7.35 -3.39 -11.30
CA LEU A 34 6.18 -3.88 -10.59
C LEU A 34 5.09 -2.82 -10.66
N PRO A 35 3.84 -3.16 -11.04
CA PRO A 35 2.75 -2.20 -10.96
C PRO A 35 2.56 -1.73 -9.52
N LEU A 36 2.41 -0.42 -9.36
CA LEU A 36 2.17 0.20 -8.05
C LEU A 36 0.82 0.89 -8.04
N ALA A 37 0.15 0.86 -6.89
CA ALA A 37 -1.09 1.55 -6.65
C ALA A 37 -1.13 2.14 -5.25
N VAL A 38 -1.96 3.16 -5.06
CA VAL A 38 -2.25 3.75 -3.75
C VAL A 38 -3.70 3.48 -3.40
N VAL A 39 -3.92 3.05 -2.17
CA VAL A 39 -5.25 2.88 -1.57
C VAL A 39 -5.26 3.61 -0.24
N THR A 40 -6.03 4.69 -0.15
CA THR A 40 -6.01 5.59 1.00
C THR A 40 -7.42 5.96 1.45
N ASN A 41 -7.58 6.29 2.73
CA ASN A 41 -8.85 6.82 3.25
C ASN A 41 -9.06 8.31 2.94
N LYS A 42 -8.06 9.00 2.37
CA LYS A 42 -8.26 10.35 1.84
C LYS A 42 -9.17 10.30 0.61
N PRO A 43 -9.90 11.39 0.30
CA PRO A 43 -10.58 11.49 -1.00
C PRO A 43 -9.58 11.40 -2.16
N THR A 44 -10.01 10.82 -3.26
CA THR A 44 -9.13 10.56 -4.41
C THR A 44 -8.44 11.82 -4.93
N LEU A 45 -9.18 12.92 -5.08
CA LEU A 45 -8.61 14.17 -5.59
C LEU A 45 -7.53 14.73 -4.67
N LEU A 46 -7.75 14.65 -3.36
CA LEU A 46 -6.74 15.08 -2.38
C LEU A 46 -5.51 14.17 -2.44
N ALA A 47 -5.69 12.87 -2.49
CA ALA A 47 -4.59 11.93 -2.59
C ALA A 47 -3.74 12.20 -3.83
N ARG A 48 -4.37 12.42 -4.98
CA ARG A 48 -3.65 12.73 -6.21
C ARG A 48 -2.87 14.05 -6.11
N ALA A 49 -3.47 15.06 -5.51
CA ALA A 49 -2.81 16.37 -5.33
C ALA A 49 -1.58 16.26 -4.44
N VAL A 50 -1.69 15.51 -3.34
CA VAL A 50 -0.57 15.30 -2.41
C VAL A 50 0.57 14.53 -3.08
N LEU A 51 0.24 13.48 -3.83
CA LEU A 51 1.24 12.69 -4.55
C LEU A 51 1.92 13.50 -5.65
N GLN A 52 1.17 14.35 -6.36
CA GLN A 52 1.74 15.21 -7.39
C GLN A 52 2.70 16.22 -6.77
N ALA A 53 2.32 16.84 -5.66
CA ALA A 53 3.19 17.80 -4.96
C ALA A 53 4.50 17.16 -4.48
N ALA A 54 4.46 15.87 -4.15
CA ALA A 54 5.65 15.11 -3.74
C ALA A 54 6.46 14.56 -4.91
N GLY A 55 5.99 14.71 -6.15
CA GLY A 55 6.66 14.18 -7.34
C GLY A 55 6.52 12.67 -7.49
N LEU A 56 5.51 12.06 -6.87
CA LEU A 56 5.34 10.61 -6.86
C LEU A 56 4.16 10.11 -7.69
N LEU A 57 3.26 11.01 -8.13
CA LEU A 57 2.01 10.58 -8.78
C LEU A 57 2.24 9.69 -10.00
N GLY A 58 3.22 10.01 -10.82
CA GLY A 58 3.51 9.28 -12.06
C GLY A 58 4.04 7.85 -11.85
N LEU A 59 4.40 7.49 -10.62
CA LEU A 59 4.90 6.15 -10.29
C LEU A 59 3.78 5.13 -10.10
N PHE A 60 2.53 5.60 -9.93
CA PHE A 60 1.40 4.73 -9.61
C PHE A 60 0.47 4.59 -10.81
N GLY A 61 0.12 3.35 -11.12
CA GLY A 61 -0.85 3.06 -12.18
C GLY A 61 -2.29 3.34 -11.78
N GLN A 62 -2.57 3.30 -10.47
CA GLN A 62 -3.89 3.62 -9.92
C GLN A 62 -3.73 4.36 -8.60
N VAL A 63 -4.59 5.35 -8.37
CA VAL A 63 -4.72 6.01 -7.07
C VAL A 63 -6.19 5.94 -6.68
N MET A 64 -6.48 5.28 -5.57
CA MET A 64 -7.83 5.04 -5.09
C MET A 64 -8.01 5.65 -3.71
N GLY A 65 -8.91 6.61 -3.62
CA GLY A 65 -9.30 7.22 -2.36
C GLY A 65 -10.68 6.77 -1.91
N ALA A 66 -10.96 6.92 -0.64
CA ALA A 66 -12.26 6.58 -0.06
C ALA A 66 -13.25 7.73 -0.26
N ASP A 67 -13.77 7.87 -1.49
CA ASP A 67 -14.74 8.92 -1.83
C ASP A 67 -16.12 8.67 -1.23
N LEU A 68 -16.44 7.40 -0.91
CA LEU A 68 -17.66 7.00 -0.23
C LEU A 68 -17.30 6.38 1.11
N GLN A 69 -18.18 6.57 2.11
CA GLN A 69 -17.98 6.01 3.45
C GLN A 69 -17.78 4.49 3.41
N ALA A 70 -18.54 3.79 2.56
CA ALA A 70 -18.46 2.34 2.44
C ALA A 70 -17.11 1.85 1.89
N HIS A 71 -16.31 2.73 1.27
CA HIS A 71 -15.00 2.38 0.71
C HIS A 71 -13.87 2.49 1.74
N ARG A 72 -14.12 3.13 2.88
CA ARG A 72 -13.06 3.38 3.87
C ARG A 72 -12.52 2.08 4.46
N LYS A 73 -11.19 1.98 4.49
CA LYS A 73 -10.53 0.91 5.23
C LYS A 73 -10.93 0.99 6.71
N PRO A 74 -11.21 -0.09 7.39
CA PRO A 74 -10.84 -1.48 7.07
C PRO A 74 -11.78 -2.24 6.14
N ALA A 75 -12.75 -1.59 5.49
CA ALA A 75 -13.56 -2.27 4.48
C ALA A 75 -12.67 -2.72 3.30
N PRO A 76 -12.94 -3.88 2.69
CA PRO A 76 -12.11 -4.41 1.61
C PRO A 76 -12.43 -3.86 0.22
N ALA A 77 -13.41 -2.97 0.10
CA ALA A 77 -14.00 -2.56 -1.18
C ALA A 77 -12.97 -2.02 -2.18
N MET A 78 -12.03 -1.17 -1.73
CA MET A 78 -11.02 -0.61 -2.63
C MET A 78 -10.04 -1.66 -3.12
N LEU A 79 -9.68 -2.63 -2.28
CA LEU A 79 -8.78 -3.72 -2.70
C LEU A 79 -9.47 -4.64 -3.70
N HIS A 80 -10.75 -4.95 -3.51
CA HIS A 80 -11.52 -5.72 -4.49
C HIS A 80 -11.58 -5.00 -5.84
N GLU A 81 -11.84 -3.70 -5.84
CA GLU A 81 -11.90 -2.92 -7.08
C GLU A 81 -10.55 -2.84 -7.77
N LEU A 82 -9.47 -2.70 -7.00
CA LEU A 82 -8.13 -2.67 -7.54
C LEU A 82 -7.77 -4.00 -8.20
N ALA A 83 -8.07 -5.13 -7.56
CA ALA A 83 -7.86 -6.45 -8.13
C ALA A 83 -8.62 -6.59 -9.44
N ARG A 84 -9.87 -6.15 -9.49
CA ARG A 84 -10.70 -6.18 -10.69
C ARG A 84 -10.06 -5.38 -11.83
N ARG A 85 -9.58 -4.17 -11.55
CA ARG A 85 -8.97 -3.30 -12.57
C ARG A 85 -7.70 -3.90 -13.15
N PHE A 86 -6.90 -4.56 -12.34
CA PHE A 86 -5.66 -5.20 -12.79
C PHE A 86 -5.86 -6.66 -13.23
N LYS A 87 -7.09 -7.17 -13.18
CA LYS A 87 -7.43 -8.55 -13.56
C LYS A 87 -6.60 -9.58 -12.79
N LEU A 88 -6.45 -9.34 -11.49
CA LEU A 88 -5.70 -10.20 -10.57
C LEU A 88 -6.62 -10.74 -9.50
N ASP A 89 -6.23 -11.90 -8.93
CA ASP A 89 -6.81 -12.34 -7.67
C ASP A 89 -6.28 -11.48 -6.52
N CYS A 90 -7.05 -11.33 -5.46
CA CYS A 90 -6.59 -10.60 -4.29
C CYS A 90 -5.31 -11.20 -3.70
N ALA A 91 -5.09 -12.50 -3.86
CA ALA A 91 -3.84 -13.13 -3.45
C ALA A 91 -2.61 -12.60 -4.20
N GLY A 92 -2.79 -12.00 -5.37
CA GLY A 92 -1.72 -11.37 -6.15
C GLY A 92 -1.43 -9.92 -5.76
N LEU A 93 -2.22 -9.33 -4.84
CA LEU A 93 -2.02 -7.97 -4.36
C LEU A 93 -1.32 -7.98 -3.01
N LEU A 94 -0.19 -7.31 -2.90
CA LEU A 94 0.44 -7.09 -1.61
C LEU A 94 0.01 -5.73 -1.06
N MET A 95 -0.67 -5.73 0.08
CA MET A 95 -1.03 -4.50 0.79
C MET A 95 0.12 -4.08 1.69
N VAL A 96 0.70 -2.91 1.45
CA VAL A 96 1.78 -2.36 2.26
C VAL A 96 1.20 -1.21 3.08
N GLY A 97 1.20 -1.35 4.38
CA GLY A 97 0.60 -0.33 5.25
C GLY A 97 1.12 -0.37 6.67
N ASP A 98 0.70 0.59 7.47
CA ASP A 98 1.21 0.80 8.82
C ASP A 98 0.11 0.80 9.90
N SER A 99 -1.14 0.55 9.54
CA SER A 99 -2.25 0.77 10.45
C SER A 99 -3.17 -0.44 10.58
N PRO A 100 -3.96 -0.50 11.68
CA PRO A 100 -5.02 -1.52 11.81
C PRO A 100 -6.02 -1.49 10.66
N ALA A 101 -6.36 -0.30 10.14
CA ALA A 101 -7.28 -0.18 9.01
C ALA A 101 -6.71 -0.82 7.75
N ASP A 102 -5.41 -0.62 7.48
CA ASP A 102 -4.74 -1.22 6.32
C ASP A 102 -4.72 -2.74 6.43
N MET A 103 -4.30 -3.25 7.57
CA MET A 103 -4.20 -4.69 7.79
C MET A 103 -5.56 -5.36 7.83
N GLY A 104 -6.56 -4.67 8.38
CA GLY A 104 -7.95 -5.15 8.39
C GLY A 104 -8.53 -5.25 7.00
N ALA A 105 -8.31 -4.27 6.15
CA ALA A 105 -8.76 -4.30 4.75
C ALA A 105 -8.12 -5.45 3.97
N ALA A 106 -6.82 -5.64 4.13
CA ALA A 106 -6.09 -6.73 3.46
C ALA A 106 -6.62 -8.10 3.91
N ARG A 107 -6.82 -8.27 5.21
CA ARG A 107 -7.34 -9.52 5.77
C ARG A 107 -8.74 -9.80 5.25
N ALA A 108 -9.63 -8.79 5.25
CA ALA A 108 -10.99 -8.94 4.75
C ALA A 108 -11.05 -9.22 3.24
N ALA A 109 -10.12 -8.68 2.47
CA ALA A 109 -10.06 -8.90 1.02
C ALA A 109 -9.34 -10.20 0.63
N GLY A 110 -8.60 -10.82 1.55
CA GLY A 110 -7.77 -11.99 1.23
C GLY A 110 -6.47 -11.63 0.55
N CYS A 111 -5.97 -10.40 0.76
CA CYS A 111 -4.69 -9.97 0.24
C CYS A 111 -3.57 -10.26 1.23
N PRO A 112 -2.40 -10.73 0.78
CA PRO A 112 -1.22 -10.73 1.63
C PRO A 112 -0.86 -9.30 2.03
N ALA A 113 -0.24 -9.13 3.20
CA ALA A 113 0.04 -7.82 3.73
C ALA A 113 1.43 -7.72 4.35
N ALA A 114 2.05 -6.55 4.16
CA ALA A 114 3.28 -6.17 4.81
C ALA A 114 2.99 -5.02 5.77
N LEU A 115 3.27 -5.22 7.06
CA LEU A 115 3.17 -4.19 8.08
C LEU A 115 4.52 -3.50 8.20
N VAL A 116 4.54 -2.19 7.92
CA VAL A 116 5.78 -1.43 7.90
C VAL A 116 5.92 -0.58 9.15
N ALA A 117 7.15 -0.50 9.66
CA ALA A 117 7.44 0.15 10.94
C ALA A 117 7.69 1.65 10.84
N TRP A 118 7.89 2.20 9.63
CA TRP A 118 8.19 3.62 9.47
C TRP A 118 6.95 4.53 9.47
N GLY A 119 5.76 3.94 9.56
CA GLY A 119 4.52 4.71 9.66
C GLY A 119 4.18 5.06 11.11
N TYR A 120 3.04 5.71 11.28
CA TYR A 120 2.61 6.19 12.59
C TYR A 120 1.69 5.23 13.34
N GLY A 121 1.17 4.20 12.67
CA GLY A 121 0.13 3.34 13.23
C GLY A 121 0.54 1.90 13.49
N HIS A 122 1.78 1.49 13.18
CA HIS A 122 2.16 0.08 13.23
C HIS A 122 2.07 -0.52 14.65
N GLN A 123 2.32 0.28 15.68
CA GLN A 123 2.25 -0.18 17.08
C GLN A 123 0.82 -0.47 17.53
N ALA A 124 -0.18 0.09 16.84
CA ALA A 124 -1.58 -0.16 17.16
C ALA A 124 -2.10 -1.48 16.57
N VAL A 125 -1.32 -2.16 15.73
CA VAL A 125 -1.70 -3.45 15.16
C VAL A 125 -1.41 -4.54 16.18
N ALA A 126 -2.46 -5.05 16.82
CA ALA A 126 -2.32 -6.04 17.89
C ALA A 126 -2.11 -7.46 17.35
N ASP A 127 -2.80 -7.81 16.26
CA ASP A 127 -2.72 -9.13 15.65
C ASP A 127 -1.83 -9.09 14.42
N THR A 128 -0.60 -9.61 14.57
CA THR A 128 0.39 -9.64 13.50
C THR A 128 0.52 -11.02 12.86
N LEU A 129 -0.34 -11.96 13.23
CA LEU A 129 -0.29 -13.32 12.69
C LEU A 129 -0.47 -13.32 11.16
N GLY A 130 0.46 -13.94 10.46
CA GLY A 130 0.42 -14.03 9.00
C GLY A 130 0.88 -12.77 8.27
N LEU A 131 1.25 -11.69 8.98
CA LEU A 131 1.74 -10.48 8.36
C LEU A 131 3.26 -10.56 8.13
N TRP A 132 3.68 -10.02 6.99
CA TRP A 132 5.10 -9.78 6.75
C TRP A 132 5.48 -8.47 7.44
N GLN A 133 6.29 -8.55 8.48
CA GLN A 133 6.70 -7.36 9.24
C GLN A 133 8.00 -6.81 8.68
N VAL A 134 8.01 -5.54 8.34
CA VAL A 134 9.13 -4.87 7.65
C VAL A 134 9.54 -3.64 8.46
N THR A 135 10.80 -3.56 8.81
CA THR A 135 11.34 -2.46 9.63
C THR A 135 11.81 -1.29 8.78
N THR A 136 12.44 -1.56 7.64
CA THR A 136 13.02 -0.52 6.78
C THR A 136 12.57 -0.67 5.33
N PRO A 137 12.59 0.43 4.55
CA PRO A 137 12.35 0.32 3.10
C PRO A 137 13.28 -0.66 2.40
N ALA A 138 14.53 -0.77 2.85
CA ALA A 138 15.49 -1.72 2.29
C ALA A 138 15.04 -3.17 2.45
N GLN A 139 14.43 -3.52 3.58
CA GLN A 139 13.89 -4.87 3.79
C GLN A 139 12.72 -5.16 2.85
N LEU A 140 11.85 -4.18 2.64
CA LEU A 140 10.73 -4.33 1.72
C LEU A 140 11.25 -4.53 0.29
N ARG A 141 12.22 -3.74 -0.13
CA ARG A 141 12.87 -3.87 -1.42
C ARG A 141 13.46 -5.26 -1.60
N ALA A 142 14.22 -5.73 -0.64
CA ALA A 142 14.87 -7.04 -0.72
C ALA A 142 13.85 -8.18 -0.87
N GLY A 143 12.73 -8.11 -0.14
CA GLY A 143 11.70 -9.12 -0.23
C GLY A 143 10.90 -9.09 -1.53
N LEU A 144 10.77 -7.93 -2.16
CA LEU A 144 10.03 -7.78 -3.42
C LEU A 144 10.88 -8.09 -4.66
N LEU A 145 12.17 -7.80 -4.61
CA LEU A 145 13.07 -7.90 -5.78
C LEU A 145 14.03 -9.09 -5.73
N ALA A 146 14.02 -9.84 -4.64
CA ALA A 146 14.95 -10.98 -4.49
C ALA A 146 14.68 -12.11 -5.47
#